data_ff67638a4c39faf79ea2ba2a00ae3036
#
_entry.id   ff67638a4c39faf79ea2ba2a00ae3036
#
_cell.length_a   1.000
_cell.length_b   1.000
_cell.length_c   1.000
_cell.angle_alpha   90.00
_cell.angle_beta   90.00
_cell.angle_gamma   90.00
#
_symmetry.space_group_name_H-M   'P 1'
#
loop_
_entity.id
_entity.type
_entity.pdbx_description
1 polymer ?
#
loop_
_entity_poly.entity_id
_entity_poly.type
_entity_poly.pdbx_seq_one_letter_code
_entity_poly.pdbx_strand_id
1 'polypeptide(L)'
;MLADYPFLILGIGIAIVIGMIIFLKINAFLALITAAMAVSLLGPESADGINRIKRVAIAFGDSVSGIGIVIALAAIIGKCMMDSGAADRIVRTFLNALGEKNASLALMGSGFVLAVPVFFDTVFYLLIPLARSLYRSTKRNYLMYVMAIAAGGAITHTLVPPTPGPLSMADNLGVDLGKMIFVGALVALPAAFAGIFFAMFANRKMNIPMREIAEHKDPDPLEEHELPSLAVSLSPIILPVLMITANTLVNSMIASGVGPQSLLEKISPFTSVIGDANFALLVATAIALVIL
;
A
#
# COMPACT_ATOMS: atom_id res chain seq x y z
N MET A 1 -17.65 33.01 -11.65
CA MET A 1 -16.70 33.77 -10.81
C MET A 1 -15.76 32.84 -10.01
N LEU A 2 -16.23 31.97 -9.10
CA LEU A 2 -15.30 31.07 -8.39
C LEU A 2 -14.78 29.94 -9.27
N ALA A 3 -15.56 29.52 -10.26
CA ALA A 3 -15.14 28.46 -11.22
C ALA A 3 -13.87 28.80 -12.02
N ASP A 4 -13.51 30.07 -12.12
CA ASP A 4 -12.31 30.53 -12.83
C ASP A 4 -11.02 30.39 -12.00
N TYR A 5 -11.14 30.00 -10.73
CA TYR A 5 -10.04 29.89 -9.78
C TYR A 5 -9.90 28.47 -9.22
N PRO A 6 -9.40 27.50 -10.01
CA PRO A 6 -9.35 26.09 -9.62
C PRO A 6 -8.53 25.85 -8.34
N PHE A 7 -7.44 26.59 -8.14
CA PHE A 7 -6.62 26.48 -6.93
C PHE A 7 -7.34 26.98 -5.67
N LEU A 8 -8.22 27.97 -5.80
CA LEU A 8 -9.04 28.45 -4.69
C LEU A 8 -10.08 27.39 -4.29
N ILE A 9 -10.73 26.77 -5.27
CA ILE A 9 -11.69 25.69 -5.05
C ILE A 9 -11.00 24.49 -4.38
N LEU A 10 -9.81 24.12 -4.84
CA LEU A 10 -8.97 23.09 -4.22
C LEU A 10 -8.65 23.45 -2.75
N GLY A 11 -8.22 24.68 -2.50
CA GLY A 11 -7.94 25.18 -1.15
C GLY A 11 -9.14 25.10 -0.22
N ILE A 12 -10.33 25.47 -0.70
CA ILE A 12 -11.58 25.33 0.05
C ILE A 12 -11.90 23.88 0.34
N GLY A 13 -11.75 22.97 -0.63
CA GLY A 13 -11.94 21.54 -0.43
C GLY A 13 -11.03 20.96 0.65
N ILE A 14 -9.74 21.28 0.59
CA ILE A 14 -8.75 20.87 1.60
C ILE A 14 -9.11 21.46 2.99
N ALA A 15 -9.48 22.74 3.06
CA ALA A 15 -9.86 23.38 4.31
C ALA A 15 -11.11 22.74 4.95
N ILE A 16 -12.11 22.35 4.14
CA ILE A 16 -13.30 21.63 4.61
C ILE A 16 -12.89 20.27 5.20
N VAL A 17 -12.07 19.46 4.48
CA VAL A 17 -11.63 18.14 4.97
C VAL A 17 -10.88 18.27 6.27
N ILE A 18 -9.87 19.13 6.32
CA ILE A 18 -9.04 19.36 7.52
C ILE A 18 -9.90 19.89 8.67
N GLY A 19 -10.75 20.89 8.39
CA GLY A 19 -11.64 21.48 9.37
C GLY A 19 -12.61 20.46 9.99
N MET A 20 -13.24 19.64 9.15
CA MET A 20 -14.18 18.61 9.62
C MET A 20 -13.50 17.50 10.40
N ILE A 21 -12.33 17.00 9.97
CA ILE A 21 -11.64 15.91 10.65
C ILE A 21 -10.97 16.37 11.94
N ILE A 22 -10.22 17.50 11.90
CA ILE A 22 -9.39 17.92 13.04
C ILE A 22 -10.22 18.66 14.08
N PHE A 23 -11.03 19.63 13.68
CA PHE A 23 -11.76 20.51 14.62
C PHE A 23 -13.11 19.92 15.01
N LEU A 24 -13.88 19.40 14.04
CA LEU A 24 -15.21 18.86 14.29
C LEU A 24 -15.19 17.36 14.64
N LYS A 25 -14.04 16.68 14.48
CA LYS A 25 -13.87 15.23 14.73
C LYS A 25 -14.91 14.37 14.00
N ILE A 26 -15.35 14.80 12.84
CA ILE A 26 -16.30 14.09 11.99
C ILE A 26 -15.57 12.95 11.27
N ASN A 27 -16.29 11.86 11.02
CA ASN A 27 -15.79 10.72 10.26
C ASN A 27 -15.21 11.15 8.90
N ALA A 28 -14.05 10.61 8.53
CA ALA A 28 -13.32 10.98 7.31
C ALA A 28 -14.16 10.81 6.04
N PHE A 29 -14.98 9.75 5.94
CA PHE A 29 -15.85 9.55 4.77
C PHE A 29 -16.86 10.69 4.60
N LEU A 30 -17.50 11.12 5.69
CA LEU A 30 -18.44 12.24 5.65
C LEU A 30 -17.73 13.56 5.30
N ALA A 31 -16.54 13.79 5.85
CA ALA A 31 -15.74 14.97 5.54
C ALA A 31 -15.35 15.02 4.05
N LEU A 32 -14.90 13.91 3.49
CA LEU A 32 -14.50 13.81 2.09
C LEU A 32 -15.69 13.99 1.14
N ILE A 33 -16.83 13.34 1.40
CA ILE A 33 -18.04 13.50 0.58
C ILE A 33 -18.57 14.93 0.65
N THR A 34 -18.57 15.54 1.83
CA THR A 34 -18.99 16.95 2.00
C THR A 34 -18.07 17.89 1.22
N ALA A 35 -16.77 17.70 1.31
CA ALA A 35 -15.80 18.48 0.55
C ALA A 35 -15.98 18.30 -0.97
N ALA A 36 -16.19 17.05 -1.42
CA ALA A 36 -16.45 16.76 -2.83
C ALA A 36 -17.72 17.46 -3.33
N MET A 37 -18.79 17.46 -2.54
CA MET A 37 -20.01 18.20 -2.86
C MET A 37 -19.76 19.72 -2.92
N ALA A 38 -19.04 20.28 -1.95
CA ALA A 38 -18.70 21.69 -1.93
C ALA A 38 -17.85 22.08 -3.16
N VAL A 39 -16.81 21.32 -3.48
CA VAL A 39 -15.96 21.52 -4.67
C VAL A 39 -16.80 21.43 -5.95
N SER A 40 -17.70 20.45 -6.04
CA SER A 40 -18.58 20.28 -7.20
C SER A 40 -19.57 21.45 -7.37
N LEU A 41 -20.08 22.01 -6.27
CA LEU A 41 -20.98 23.17 -6.30
C LEU A 41 -20.27 24.47 -6.70
N LEU A 42 -19.00 24.63 -6.30
CA LEU A 42 -18.17 25.78 -6.61
C LEU A 42 -17.55 25.72 -8.01
N GLY A 43 -17.39 24.53 -8.55
CA GLY A 43 -16.79 24.29 -9.86
C GLY A 43 -17.71 24.67 -11.03
N PRO A 44 -17.21 24.60 -12.27
CA PRO A 44 -17.99 24.87 -13.48
C PRO A 44 -19.15 23.88 -13.63
N GLU A 45 -20.15 24.28 -14.41
CA GLU A 45 -21.22 23.36 -14.81
C GLU A 45 -20.66 22.26 -15.73
N SER A 46 -21.25 21.07 -15.62
CA SER A 46 -20.89 19.99 -16.53
C SER A 46 -21.41 20.29 -17.92
N ALA A 47 -20.61 20.05 -18.95
CA ALA A 47 -21.01 20.20 -20.34
C ALA A 47 -22.21 19.30 -20.70
N ASP A 48 -22.38 18.19 -20.00
CA ASP A 48 -23.45 17.21 -20.20
C ASP A 48 -24.74 17.54 -19.44
N GLY A 49 -24.85 18.71 -18.80
CA GLY A 49 -26.03 19.13 -18.03
C GLY A 49 -26.29 18.31 -16.76
N ILE A 50 -25.31 17.52 -16.29
CA ILE A 50 -25.44 16.70 -15.09
C ILE A 50 -25.49 17.60 -13.85
N ASN A 51 -26.46 17.34 -12.98
CA ASN A 51 -26.56 18.04 -11.69
C ASN A 51 -25.27 17.89 -10.88
N ARG A 52 -24.78 19.01 -10.31
CA ARG A 52 -23.51 19.10 -9.57
C ARG A 52 -23.41 18.08 -8.42
N ILE A 53 -24.52 17.79 -7.75
CA ILE A 53 -24.54 16.75 -6.69
C ILE A 53 -24.44 15.35 -7.30
N LYS A 54 -25.20 15.09 -8.39
CA LYS A 54 -25.15 13.81 -9.08
C LYS A 54 -23.76 13.51 -9.65
N ARG A 55 -23.03 14.54 -10.09
CA ARG A 55 -21.64 14.41 -10.54
C ARG A 55 -20.72 13.76 -9.50
N VAL A 56 -20.88 14.11 -8.21
CA VAL A 56 -20.11 13.48 -7.11
C VAL A 56 -20.45 12.00 -6.99
N ALA A 57 -21.73 11.63 -7.08
CA ALA A 57 -22.14 10.22 -7.02
C ALA A 57 -21.61 9.41 -8.22
N ILE A 58 -21.61 9.97 -9.42
CA ILE A 58 -21.03 9.35 -10.62
C ILE A 58 -19.53 9.16 -10.43
N ALA A 59 -18.78 10.22 -10.06
CA ALA A 59 -17.34 10.15 -9.86
C ALA A 59 -16.95 9.15 -8.76
N PHE A 60 -17.77 9.01 -7.71
CA PHE A 60 -17.60 7.97 -6.70
C PHE A 60 -17.79 6.58 -7.29
N GLY A 61 -18.87 6.39 -8.07
CA GLY A 61 -19.13 5.13 -8.78
C GLY A 61 -18.01 4.73 -9.73
N ASP A 62 -17.50 5.67 -10.52
CA ASP A 62 -16.39 5.47 -11.45
C ASP A 62 -15.11 5.06 -10.69
N SER A 63 -14.80 5.74 -9.59
CA SER A 63 -13.66 5.37 -8.75
C SER A 63 -13.80 3.96 -8.16
N VAL A 64 -14.98 3.61 -7.65
CA VAL A 64 -15.26 2.26 -7.13
C VAL A 64 -15.17 1.22 -8.25
N SER A 65 -15.66 1.52 -9.43
CA SER A 65 -15.55 0.64 -10.60
C SER A 65 -14.10 0.36 -10.99
N GLY A 66 -13.24 1.38 -10.95
CA GLY A 66 -11.83 1.24 -11.34
C GLY A 66 -10.96 0.48 -10.33
N ILE A 67 -11.15 0.74 -9.03
CA ILE A 67 -10.20 0.25 -8.00
C ILE A 67 -10.85 -0.51 -6.84
N GLY A 68 -12.18 -0.53 -6.73
CA GLY A 68 -12.88 -1.06 -5.55
C GLY A 68 -12.66 -2.56 -5.33
N ILE A 69 -12.70 -3.36 -6.39
CA ILE A 69 -12.46 -4.81 -6.31
C ILE A 69 -11.04 -5.10 -5.86
N VAL A 70 -10.05 -4.41 -6.43
CA VAL A 70 -8.64 -4.55 -6.08
C VAL A 70 -8.40 -4.24 -4.60
N ILE A 71 -8.98 -3.15 -4.09
CA ILE A 71 -8.86 -2.75 -2.67
C ILE A 71 -9.48 -3.81 -1.76
N ALA A 72 -10.67 -4.33 -2.11
CA ALA A 72 -11.34 -5.35 -1.31
C ALA A 72 -10.54 -6.66 -1.25
N LEU A 73 -10.01 -7.11 -2.39
CA LEU A 73 -9.17 -8.31 -2.45
C LEU A 73 -7.85 -8.14 -1.69
N ALA A 74 -7.19 -7.00 -1.83
CA ALA A 74 -5.98 -6.68 -1.08
C ALA A 74 -6.22 -6.67 0.44
N ALA A 75 -7.37 -6.14 0.90
CA ALA A 75 -7.74 -6.17 2.32
C ALA A 75 -7.92 -7.61 2.85
N ILE A 76 -8.53 -8.50 2.06
CA ILE A 76 -8.69 -9.92 2.41
C ILE A 76 -7.32 -10.60 2.48
N ILE A 77 -6.45 -10.41 1.48
CA ILE A 77 -5.08 -10.95 1.48
C ILE A 77 -4.35 -10.50 2.74
N GLY A 78 -4.39 -9.19 3.05
CA GLY A 78 -3.75 -8.65 4.24
C GLY A 78 -4.24 -9.29 5.53
N LYS A 79 -5.55 -9.49 5.66
CA LYS A 79 -6.15 -10.16 6.82
C LYS A 79 -5.69 -11.62 6.93
N CYS A 80 -5.74 -12.39 5.84
CA CYS A 80 -5.26 -13.77 5.82
C CYS A 80 -3.79 -13.88 6.23
N MET A 81 -2.93 -13.02 5.70
CA MET A 81 -1.50 -13.00 6.03
C MET A 81 -1.22 -12.70 7.50
N MET A 82 -2.07 -11.90 8.14
CA MET A 82 -1.98 -11.62 9.56
C MET A 82 -2.43 -12.82 10.41
N ASP A 83 -3.61 -13.36 10.10
CA ASP A 83 -4.23 -14.41 10.91
C ASP A 83 -3.48 -15.74 10.82
N SER A 84 -2.83 -16.01 9.69
CA SER A 84 -2.05 -17.23 9.46
C SER A 84 -0.61 -17.19 9.99
N GLY A 85 -0.12 -16.03 10.44
CA GLY A 85 1.29 -15.83 10.78
C GLY A 85 2.23 -15.70 9.57
N ALA A 86 1.71 -15.63 8.34
CA ALA A 86 2.53 -15.45 7.14
C ALA A 86 3.35 -14.15 7.19
N ALA A 87 2.77 -13.08 7.70
CA ALA A 87 3.46 -11.82 7.90
C ALA A 87 4.59 -11.96 8.94
N ASP A 88 4.37 -12.68 10.05
CA ASP A 88 5.40 -12.98 11.05
C ASP A 88 6.54 -13.81 10.46
N ARG A 89 6.24 -14.79 9.60
CA ARG A 89 7.25 -15.58 8.87
C ARG A 89 8.17 -14.69 8.05
N ILE A 90 7.61 -13.75 7.29
CA ILE A 90 8.40 -12.82 6.46
C ILE A 90 9.32 -12.00 7.35
N VAL A 91 8.80 -11.43 8.42
CA VAL A 91 9.58 -10.60 9.35
C VAL A 91 10.71 -11.35 10.01
N ARG A 92 10.45 -12.55 10.54
CA ARG A 92 11.49 -13.40 11.15
C ARG A 92 12.56 -13.79 10.13
N THR A 93 12.18 -14.02 8.88
CA THR A 93 13.14 -14.30 7.81
C THR A 93 14.09 -13.13 7.58
N PHE A 94 13.57 -11.89 7.51
CA PHE A 94 14.40 -10.71 7.39
C PHE A 94 15.33 -10.52 8.60
N LEU A 95 14.82 -10.74 9.82
CA LEU A 95 15.63 -10.66 11.04
C LEU A 95 16.73 -11.72 11.08
N ASN A 96 16.40 -12.95 10.72
CA ASN A 96 17.38 -14.06 10.68
C ASN A 96 18.45 -13.82 9.61
N ALA A 97 18.06 -13.29 8.45
CA ALA A 97 18.98 -13.03 7.35
C ALA A 97 19.94 -11.85 7.63
N LEU A 98 19.43 -10.77 8.24
CA LEU A 98 20.20 -9.54 8.48
C LEU A 98 20.83 -9.50 9.88
N GLY A 99 20.35 -10.30 10.80
CA GLY A 99 20.79 -10.36 12.20
C GLY A 99 20.32 -9.18 13.06
N GLU A 100 20.39 -9.34 14.38
CA GLU A 100 19.93 -8.33 15.34
C GLU A 100 20.65 -6.97 15.20
N LYS A 101 21.91 -6.97 14.76
CA LYS A 101 22.68 -5.73 14.55
C LYS A 101 22.04 -4.83 13.48
N ASN A 102 21.36 -5.44 12.50
CA ASN A 102 20.70 -4.76 11.40
C ASN A 102 19.16 -4.81 11.53
N ALA A 103 18.63 -4.99 12.74
CA ALA A 103 17.20 -5.14 12.99
C ALA A 103 16.38 -3.98 12.39
N SER A 104 16.90 -2.77 12.35
CA SER A 104 16.21 -1.63 11.72
C SER A 104 16.05 -1.83 10.20
N LEU A 105 17.07 -2.38 9.52
CA LEU A 105 16.97 -2.71 8.09
C LEU A 105 16.02 -3.89 7.86
N ALA A 106 16.02 -4.88 8.76
CA ALA A 106 15.09 -5.99 8.70
C ALA A 106 13.65 -5.52 8.86
N LEU A 107 13.36 -4.63 9.80
CA LEU A 107 12.04 -4.05 10.00
C LEU A 107 11.61 -3.17 8.81
N MET A 108 12.52 -2.37 8.25
CA MET A 108 12.26 -1.59 7.05
C MET A 108 11.93 -2.50 5.86
N GLY A 109 12.75 -3.53 5.61
CA GLY A 109 12.55 -4.48 4.51
C GLY A 109 11.26 -5.28 4.66
N SER A 110 10.94 -5.71 5.88
CA SER A 110 9.67 -6.38 6.19
C SER A 110 8.47 -5.46 5.92
N GLY A 111 8.53 -4.21 6.42
CA GLY A 111 7.50 -3.20 6.16
C GLY A 111 7.34 -2.92 4.68
N PHE A 112 8.47 -2.84 3.94
CA PHE A 112 8.50 -2.61 2.50
C PHE A 112 7.78 -3.73 1.73
N VAL A 113 8.07 -4.98 2.03
CA VAL A 113 7.47 -6.14 1.33
C VAL A 113 6.01 -6.32 1.72
N LEU A 114 5.70 -6.26 3.02
CA LEU A 114 4.35 -6.45 3.52
C LEU A 114 3.38 -5.35 3.06
N ALA A 115 3.83 -4.11 2.94
CA ALA A 115 2.98 -2.99 2.54
C ALA A 115 2.62 -2.99 1.04
N VAL A 116 3.08 -3.96 0.25
CA VAL A 116 2.63 -4.13 -1.14
C VAL A 116 1.14 -4.53 -1.19
N PRO A 117 0.70 -5.66 -0.59
CA PRO A 117 -0.71 -6.03 -0.57
C PRO A 117 -1.46 -5.56 0.69
N VAL A 118 -0.75 -5.17 1.76
CA VAL A 118 -1.33 -4.88 3.07
C VAL A 118 -1.31 -3.38 3.33
N PHE A 119 -2.39 -2.83 3.88
CA PHE A 119 -2.43 -1.42 4.26
C PHE A 119 -1.36 -1.08 5.31
N PHE A 120 -0.77 0.10 5.18
CA PHE A 120 0.34 0.53 6.03
C PHE A 120 0.01 0.51 7.53
N ASP A 121 -1.15 0.96 7.92
CA ASP A 121 -1.60 0.94 9.33
C ASP A 121 -1.59 -0.48 9.91
N THR A 122 -2.08 -1.45 9.15
CA THR A 122 -2.08 -2.86 9.49
C THR A 122 -0.65 -3.40 9.64
N VAL A 123 0.23 -3.13 8.67
CA VAL A 123 1.65 -3.49 8.73
C VAL A 123 2.34 -2.84 9.93
N PHE A 124 2.03 -1.59 10.20
CA PHE A 124 2.59 -0.86 11.32
C PHE A 124 2.18 -1.50 12.66
N TYR A 125 0.89 -1.79 12.85
CA TYR A 125 0.41 -2.45 14.06
C TYR A 125 0.99 -3.85 14.26
N LEU A 126 1.20 -4.59 13.18
CA LEU A 126 1.83 -5.91 13.20
C LEU A 126 3.30 -5.84 13.65
N LEU A 127 4.05 -4.86 13.16
CA LEU A 127 5.50 -4.78 13.38
C LEU A 127 5.87 -4.05 14.69
N ILE A 128 4.99 -3.25 15.28
CA ILE A 128 5.26 -2.52 16.54
C ILE A 128 5.56 -3.45 17.72
N PRO A 129 4.83 -4.55 17.98
CA PRO A 129 5.17 -5.48 19.05
C PRO A 129 6.60 -6.02 18.91
N LEU A 130 7.05 -6.29 17.69
CA LEU A 130 8.41 -6.75 17.42
C LEU A 130 9.46 -5.67 17.69
N ALA A 131 9.21 -4.41 17.30
CA ALA A 131 10.06 -3.28 17.65
C ALA A 131 10.18 -3.11 19.17
N ARG A 132 9.08 -3.34 19.90
CA ARG A 132 9.04 -3.34 21.37
C ARG A 132 9.85 -4.49 21.97
N SER A 133 9.71 -5.69 21.42
CA SER A 133 10.49 -6.87 21.83
C SER A 133 11.99 -6.65 21.62
N LEU A 134 12.39 -6.15 20.46
CA LEU A 134 13.78 -5.78 20.16
C LEU A 134 14.33 -4.70 21.11
N TYR A 135 13.52 -3.72 21.45
CA TYR A 135 13.91 -2.72 22.43
C TYR A 135 14.05 -3.33 23.84
N ARG A 136 13.16 -4.25 24.26
CA ARG A 136 13.26 -4.91 25.57
C ARG A 136 14.55 -5.71 25.71
N SER A 137 15.01 -6.35 24.61
CA SER A 137 16.28 -7.10 24.60
C SER A 137 17.51 -6.20 24.57
N THR A 138 17.49 -5.15 23.74
CA THR A 138 18.66 -4.28 23.50
C THR A 138 18.72 -3.02 24.38
N LYS A 139 17.58 -2.56 24.90
CA LYS A 139 17.37 -1.28 25.62
C LYS A 139 17.84 -0.05 24.82
N ARG A 140 17.88 -0.17 23.47
CA ARG A 140 18.39 0.89 22.58
C ARG A 140 17.53 1.00 21.33
N ASN A 141 17.57 2.17 20.71
CA ASN A 141 17.10 2.42 19.34
C ASN A 141 15.59 2.22 19.11
N TYR A 142 14.71 2.37 20.11
CA TYR A 142 13.27 2.20 19.92
C TYR A 142 12.72 3.12 18.82
N LEU A 143 13.05 4.42 18.87
CA LEU A 143 12.65 5.37 17.83
C LEU A 143 13.11 4.93 16.44
N MET A 144 14.35 4.42 16.34
CA MET A 144 14.91 3.91 15.09
C MET A 144 14.08 2.74 14.52
N TYR A 145 13.67 1.78 15.36
CA TYR A 145 12.85 0.64 14.93
C TYR A 145 11.48 1.09 14.43
N VAL A 146 10.80 1.97 15.17
CA VAL A 146 9.49 2.50 14.78
C VAL A 146 9.57 3.28 13.47
N MET A 147 10.58 4.14 13.32
CA MET A 147 10.78 4.91 12.10
C MET A 147 11.20 4.04 10.90
N ALA A 148 11.94 2.96 11.14
CA ALA A 148 12.31 2.02 10.09
C ALA A 148 11.08 1.29 9.52
N ILE A 149 10.16 0.85 10.39
CA ILE A 149 8.86 0.29 9.97
C ILE A 149 8.09 1.30 9.12
N ALA A 150 8.00 2.54 9.59
CA ALA A 150 7.32 3.60 8.86
C ALA A 150 8.00 3.91 7.51
N ALA A 151 9.33 3.94 7.45
CA ALA A 151 10.08 4.19 6.22
C ALA A 151 9.85 3.08 5.18
N GLY A 152 9.84 1.81 5.57
CA GLY A 152 9.53 0.72 4.65
C GLY A 152 8.05 0.72 4.25
N GLY A 153 7.17 0.67 5.23
CA GLY A 153 5.74 0.47 4.99
C GLY A 153 5.05 1.65 4.32
N ALA A 154 5.20 2.88 4.84
CA ALA A 154 4.50 4.04 4.31
C ALA A 154 4.97 4.41 2.89
N ILE A 155 6.26 4.27 2.61
CA ILE A 155 6.81 4.59 1.29
C ILE A 155 6.30 3.59 0.24
N THR A 156 6.34 2.29 0.54
CA THR A 156 5.79 1.27 -0.37
C THR A 156 4.30 1.48 -0.58
N HIS A 157 3.54 1.66 0.50
CA HIS A 157 2.11 1.91 0.43
C HIS A 157 1.72 3.12 -0.42
N THR A 158 2.58 4.14 -0.45
CA THR A 158 2.33 5.38 -1.20
C THR A 158 2.74 5.30 -2.66
N LEU A 159 3.71 4.45 -3.01
CA LEU A 159 4.32 4.43 -4.34
C LEU A 159 4.05 3.17 -5.15
N VAL A 160 3.71 2.05 -4.50
CA VAL A 160 3.62 0.75 -5.17
C VAL A 160 2.18 0.22 -5.16
N PRO A 161 1.55 0.02 -6.33
CA PRO A 161 0.28 -0.70 -6.41
C PRO A 161 0.42 -2.14 -5.85
N PRO A 162 -0.68 -2.76 -5.40
CA PRO A 162 -2.10 -2.43 -5.58
C PRO A 162 -2.74 -1.56 -4.49
N THR A 163 -1.97 -0.76 -3.76
CA THR A 163 -2.54 0.17 -2.79
C THR A 163 -3.38 1.28 -3.45
N PRO A 164 -4.42 1.83 -2.78
CA PRO A 164 -5.41 2.71 -3.42
C PRO A 164 -4.83 3.97 -4.07
N GLY A 165 -3.84 4.61 -3.43
CA GLY A 165 -3.23 5.83 -3.93
C GLY A 165 -2.55 5.65 -5.29
N PRO A 166 -1.56 4.76 -5.41
CA PRO A 166 -0.91 4.45 -6.69
C PRO A 166 -1.86 3.89 -7.75
N LEU A 167 -2.87 3.09 -7.36
CA LEU A 167 -3.91 2.62 -8.29
C LEU A 167 -4.69 3.77 -8.89
N SER A 168 -5.21 4.66 -8.05
CA SER A 168 -5.95 5.83 -8.51
C SER A 168 -5.08 6.75 -9.38
N MET A 169 -3.80 6.87 -9.05
CA MET A 169 -2.85 7.64 -9.86
C MET A 169 -2.64 7.00 -11.24
N ALA A 170 -2.43 5.68 -11.30
CA ALA A 170 -2.26 4.94 -12.55
C ALA A 170 -3.49 5.07 -13.45
N ASP A 171 -4.69 4.91 -12.87
CA ASP A 171 -5.97 5.03 -13.57
C ASP A 171 -6.17 6.45 -14.14
N ASN A 172 -6.02 7.49 -13.31
CA ASN A 172 -6.19 8.87 -13.73
C ASN A 172 -5.17 9.35 -14.77
N LEU A 173 -3.95 8.80 -14.75
CA LEU A 173 -2.89 9.14 -15.70
C LEU A 173 -2.86 8.23 -16.94
N GLY A 174 -3.71 7.21 -17.00
CA GLY A 174 -3.71 6.20 -18.07
C GLY A 174 -2.39 5.43 -18.14
N VAL A 175 -1.72 5.22 -17.00
CA VAL A 175 -0.44 4.50 -16.92
C VAL A 175 -0.71 3.03 -16.68
N ASP A 176 -0.04 2.17 -17.44
CA ASP A 176 -0.08 0.73 -17.25
C ASP A 176 0.33 0.32 -15.83
N LEU A 177 -0.46 -0.54 -15.20
CA LEU A 177 -0.30 -0.90 -13.80
C LEU A 177 1.04 -1.61 -13.51
N GLY A 178 1.50 -2.48 -14.40
CA GLY A 178 2.78 -3.16 -14.23
C GLY A 178 3.96 -2.19 -14.34
N LYS A 179 3.88 -1.19 -15.23
CA LYS A 179 4.87 -0.10 -15.27
C LYS A 179 4.85 0.69 -13.99
N MET A 180 3.66 0.99 -13.45
CA MET A 180 3.53 1.70 -12.18
C MET A 180 4.11 0.90 -11.01
N ILE A 181 3.89 -0.42 -10.95
CA ILE A 181 4.50 -1.31 -9.95
C ILE A 181 6.02 -1.26 -10.04
N PHE A 182 6.57 -1.45 -11.24
CA PHE A 182 8.03 -1.49 -11.44
C PHE A 182 8.71 -0.16 -11.12
N VAL A 183 8.22 0.94 -11.69
CA VAL A 183 8.79 2.28 -11.46
C VAL A 183 8.55 2.71 -10.01
N GLY A 184 7.36 2.44 -9.47
CA GLY A 184 7.03 2.71 -8.08
C GLY A 184 7.98 2.01 -7.12
N ALA A 185 8.25 0.71 -7.31
CA ALA A 185 9.22 -0.04 -6.50
C ALA A 185 10.64 0.50 -6.65
N LEU A 186 11.05 0.86 -7.88
CA LEU A 186 12.37 1.43 -8.15
C LEU A 186 12.59 2.77 -7.44
N VAL A 187 11.56 3.61 -7.36
CA VAL A 187 11.60 4.90 -6.65
C VAL A 187 11.43 4.71 -5.15
N ALA A 188 10.61 3.74 -4.72
CA ALA A 188 10.38 3.46 -3.32
C ALA A 188 11.64 2.96 -2.58
N LEU A 189 12.49 2.17 -3.23
CA LEU A 189 13.73 1.66 -2.63
C LEU A 189 14.66 2.79 -2.14
N PRO A 190 15.15 3.70 -2.98
CA PRO A 190 16.01 4.80 -2.50
C PRO A 190 15.29 5.72 -1.52
N ALA A 191 13.97 5.91 -1.66
CA ALA A 191 13.19 6.69 -0.70
C ALA A 191 13.15 6.01 0.68
N ALA A 192 12.98 4.68 0.75
CA ALA A 192 13.04 3.93 2.01
C ALA A 192 14.42 4.01 2.67
N PHE A 193 15.50 3.95 1.88
CA PHE A 193 16.85 4.17 2.40
C PHE A 193 17.05 5.61 2.91
N ALA A 194 16.55 6.62 2.22
CA ALA A 194 16.56 7.99 2.72
C ALA A 194 15.79 8.11 4.05
N GLY A 195 14.64 7.43 4.15
CA GLY A 195 13.87 7.34 5.39
C GLY A 195 14.64 6.70 6.54
N ILE A 196 15.42 5.63 6.29
CA ILE A 196 16.22 5.00 7.34
C ILE A 196 17.43 5.87 7.74
N PHE A 197 18.03 6.60 6.81
CA PHE A 197 19.07 7.59 7.15
C PHE A 197 18.52 8.72 8.03
N PHE A 198 17.31 9.20 7.71
CA PHE A 198 16.63 10.16 8.56
C PHE A 198 16.29 9.57 9.94
N ALA A 199 15.85 8.32 10.01
CA ALA A 199 15.60 7.61 11.27
C ALA A 199 16.86 7.50 12.13
N MET A 200 18.03 7.21 11.54
CA MET A 200 19.32 7.21 12.24
C MET A 200 19.66 8.59 12.81
N PHE A 201 19.47 9.63 12.01
CA PHE A 201 19.69 11.01 12.45
C PHE A 201 18.76 11.40 13.61
N ALA A 202 17.46 11.15 13.45
CA ALA A 202 16.46 11.45 14.46
C ALA A 202 16.71 10.69 15.77
N ASN A 203 17.03 9.39 15.68
CA ASN A 203 17.30 8.56 16.84
C ASN A 203 18.55 9.02 17.62
N ARG A 204 19.60 9.46 16.92
CA ARG A 204 20.79 10.04 17.57
C ARG A 204 20.49 11.35 18.30
N LYS A 205 19.58 12.18 17.74
CA LYS A 205 19.28 13.50 18.30
C LYS A 205 18.22 13.44 19.40
N MET A 206 17.23 12.58 19.28
CA MET A 206 16.05 12.57 20.15
C MET A 206 16.11 11.46 21.22
N ASN A 207 16.69 10.30 20.91
CA ASN A 207 16.84 9.13 21.79
C ASN A 207 15.57 8.84 22.65
N ILE A 208 14.42 8.73 21.99
CA ILE A 208 13.14 8.52 22.65
C ILE A 208 13.02 7.04 23.08
N PRO A 209 12.92 6.75 24.39
CA PRO A 209 12.73 5.38 24.87
C PRO A 209 11.30 4.91 24.68
N MET A 210 11.12 3.59 24.68
CA MET A 210 9.79 2.97 24.70
C MET A 210 9.09 3.32 26.03
N ARG A 211 7.82 3.73 25.94
CA ARG A 211 6.95 3.84 27.11
C ARG A 211 6.22 2.51 27.33
N GLU A 212 6.32 1.97 28.53
CA GLU A 212 5.53 0.81 28.89
C GLU A 212 4.10 1.27 29.20
N ILE A 213 3.13 0.73 28.49
CA ILE A 213 1.72 0.96 28.75
C ILE A 213 1.26 -0.23 29.62
N ALA A 214 0.91 0.04 30.87
CA ALA A 214 0.65 -0.99 31.89
C ALA A 214 -0.46 -1.98 31.55
N GLU A 215 -1.37 -1.62 30.64
CA GLU A 215 -2.54 -2.45 30.25
C GLU A 215 -2.40 -3.16 28.91
N HIS A 216 -1.32 -2.92 28.17
CA HIS A 216 -1.15 -3.50 26.83
C HIS A 216 -0.16 -4.66 26.89
N LYS A 217 -0.67 -5.89 26.98
CA LYS A 217 0.12 -7.08 26.68
C LYS A 217 0.26 -7.19 25.16
N ASP A 218 1.49 -7.15 24.68
CA ASP A 218 1.75 -7.52 23.28
C ASP A 218 1.27 -8.98 23.10
N PRO A 219 0.70 -9.35 21.94
CA PRO A 219 0.35 -10.72 21.65
C PRO A 219 1.57 -11.65 21.84
N ASP A 220 1.33 -12.84 22.37
CA ASP A 220 2.39 -13.84 22.45
C ASP A 220 2.85 -14.20 21.02
N PRO A 221 4.16 -14.21 20.77
CA PRO A 221 4.67 -14.53 19.45
C PRO A 221 4.34 -16.00 19.11
N LEU A 222 3.79 -16.23 17.90
CA LEU A 222 3.55 -17.57 17.38
C LEU A 222 4.83 -18.41 17.43
N GLU A 223 4.69 -19.72 17.70
CA GLU A 223 5.83 -20.62 17.67
C GLU A 223 6.30 -20.89 16.22
N GLU A 224 7.57 -21.30 16.06
CA GLU A 224 8.17 -21.47 14.73
C GLU A 224 7.46 -22.54 13.89
N HIS A 225 6.88 -23.55 14.55
CA HIS A 225 6.15 -24.63 13.89
C HIS A 225 4.73 -24.26 13.46
N GLU A 226 4.16 -23.19 14.02
CA GLU A 226 2.84 -22.67 13.68
C GLU A 226 2.88 -21.78 12.43
N LEU A 227 4.08 -21.32 12.06
CA LEU A 227 4.24 -20.39 10.95
C LEU A 227 4.28 -21.14 9.61
N PRO A 228 3.60 -20.64 8.57
CA PRO A 228 3.69 -21.19 7.23
C PRO A 228 5.12 -21.08 6.66
N SER A 229 5.43 -21.83 5.62
CA SER A 229 6.71 -21.70 4.94
C SER A 229 6.87 -20.34 4.26
N LEU A 230 8.11 -19.86 4.09
CA LEU A 230 8.36 -18.55 3.47
C LEU A 230 7.78 -18.43 2.05
N ALA A 231 7.87 -19.50 1.25
CA ALA A 231 7.34 -19.52 -0.11
C ALA A 231 5.82 -19.35 -0.12
N VAL A 232 5.12 -20.02 0.79
CA VAL A 232 3.68 -19.89 0.99
C VAL A 232 3.33 -18.48 1.45
N SER A 233 4.07 -17.93 2.42
CA SER A 233 3.85 -16.59 2.96
C SER A 233 4.03 -15.48 1.92
N LEU A 234 4.97 -15.66 0.98
CA LEU A 234 5.23 -14.68 -0.08
C LEU A 234 4.32 -14.85 -1.30
N SER A 235 3.67 -15.99 -1.47
CA SER A 235 2.90 -16.28 -2.68
C SER A 235 1.76 -15.28 -2.95
N PRO A 236 0.97 -14.80 -1.97
CA PRO A 236 -0.07 -13.81 -2.20
C PRO A 236 0.46 -12.42 -2.59
N ILE A 237 1.74 -12.15 -2.33
CA ILE A 237 2.41 -10.90 -2.69
C ILE A 237 3.00 -11.00 -4.09
N ILE A 238 3.82 -12.05 -4.31
CA ILE A 238 4.63 -12.17 -5.51
C ILE A 238 3.78 -12.56 -6.72
N LEU A 239 2.82 -13.46 -6.54
CA LEU A 239 2.05 -14.00 -7.66
C LEU A 239 1.28 -12.93 -8.45
N PRO A 240 0.46 -12.05 -7.83
CA PRO A 240 -0.24 -11.02 -8.59
C PRO A 240 0.73 -10.02 -9.26
N VAL A 241 1.83 -9.69 -8.60
CA VAL A 241 2.86 -8.81 -9.19
C VAL A 241 3.45 -9.44 -10.44
N LEU A 242 3.79 -10.73 -10.41
CA LEU A 242 4.31 -11.46 -11.57
C LEU A 242 3.28 -11.54 -12.71
N MET A 243 2.02 -11.84 -12.38
CA MET A 243 0.94 -11.95 -13.37
C MET A 243 0.71 -10.62 -14.10
N ILE A 244 0.58 -9.52 -13.36
CA ILE A 244 0.37 -8.17 -13.90
C ILE A 244 1.60 -7.75 -14.73
N THR A 245 2.80 -7.93 -14.19
CA THR A 245 4.04 -7.53 -14.87
C THR A 245 4.28 -8.33 -16.15
N ALA A 246 3.95 -9.62 -16.16
CA ALA A 246 4.07 -10.46 -17.36
C ALA A 246 3.18 -9.94 -18.50
N ASN A 247 1.94 -9.55 -18.20
CA ASN A 247 1.06 -8.94 -19.21
C ASN A 247 1.63 -7.61 -19.74
N THR A 248 2.10 -6.75 -18.84
CA THR A 248 2.76 -5.48 -19.20
C THR A 248 3.96 -5.70 -20.11
N LEU A 249 4.80 -6.70 -19.81
CA LEU A 249 5.96 -7.02 -20.65
C LEU A 249 5.54 -7.49 -22.05
N VAL A 250 4.57 -8.41 -22.14
CA VAL A 250 4.05 -8.89 -23.43
C VAL A 250 3.51 -7.72 -24.27
N ASN A 251 2.65 -6.89 -23.69
CA ASN A 251 2.09 -5.73 -24.38
C ASN A 251 3.17 -4.71 -24.81
N SER A 252 4.17 -4.49 -23.96
CA SER A 252 5.28 -3.58 -24.28
C SER A 252 6.18 -4.12 -25.42
N MET A 253 6.41 -5.43 -25.44
CA MET A 253 7.18 -6.09 -26.52
C MET A 253 6.43 -6.05 -27.86
N ILE A 254 5.10 -6.27 -27.83
CA ILE A 254 4.25 -6.13 -29.03
C ILE A 254 4.32 -4.69 -29.55
N ALA A 255 4.11 -3.70 -28.68
CA ALA A 255 4.10 -2.28 -29.05
C ALA A 255 5.45 -1.77 -29.58
N SER A 256 6.56 -2.32 -29.09
CA SER A 256 7.91 -1.94 -29.53
C SER A 256 8.44 -2.77 -30.70
N GLY A 257 7.70 -3.77 -31.19
CA GLY A 257 8.15 -4.64 -32.28
C GLY A 257 9.33 -5.55 -31.90
N VAL A 258 9.62 -5.72 -30.60
CA VAL A 258 10.75 -6.50 -30.10
C VAL A 258 10.31 -7.94 -29.79
N GLY A 259 11.08 -8.92 -30.25
CA GLY A 259 10.85 -10.34 -30.01
C GLY A 259 9.96 -11.03 -31.05
N PRO A 260 9.55 -12.30 -30.82
CA PRO A 260 8.79 -13.11 -31.77
C PRO A 260 7.30 -12.68 -31.79
N GLN A 261 6.97 -11.70 -32.63
CA GLN A 261 5.65 -11.06 -32.65
C GLN A 261 4.49 -12.07 -32.80
N SER A 262 4.63 -13.05 -33.68
CA SER A 262 3.61 -14.08 -33.89
C SER A 262 3.31 -14.95 -32.63
N LEU A 263 4.29 -15.15 -31.78
CA LEU A 263 4.12 -15.83 -30.50
C LEU A 263 3.50 -14.89 -29.47
N LEU A 264 4.00 -13.66 -29.39
CA LEU A 264 3.50 -12.64 -28.45
C LEU A 264 2.02 -12.33 -28.70
N GLU A 265 1.60 -12.17 -29.95
CA GLU A 265 0.20 -11.98 -30.34
C GLU A 265 -0.69 -13.18 -29.97
N LYS A 266 -0.16 -14.41 -30.04
CA LYS A 266 -0.91 -15.60 -29.62
C LYS A 266 -1.10 -15.72 -28.14
N ILE A 267 -0.12 -15.30 -27.35
CA ILE A 267 -0.20 -15.38 -25.87
C ILE A 267 -0.87 -14.15 -25.25
N SER A 268 -0.93 -13.02 -25.95
CA SER A 268 -1.49 -11.76 -25.44
C SER A 268 -2.93 -11.91 -24.92
N PRO A 269 -3.87 -12.60 -25.60
CA PRO A 269 -5.22 -12.79 -25.04
C PRO A 269 -5.23 -13.54 -23.70
N PHE A 270 -4.31 -14.47 -23.50
CA PHE A 270 -4.18 -15.22 -22.26
C PHE A 270 -3.53 -14.36 -21.16
N THR A 271 -2.44 -13.65 -21.49
CA THR A 271 -1.77 -12.78 -20.52
C THR A 271 -2.63 -11.59 -20.13
N SER A 272 -3.50 -11.08 -21.02
CA SER A 272 -4.41 -9.98 -20.68
C SER A 272 -5.47 -10.39 -19.66
N VAL A 273 -5.94 -11.62 -19.68
CA VAL A 273 -6.88 -12.14 -18.66
C VAL A 273 -6.15 -12.40 -17.33
N ILE A 274 -5.03 -13.13 -17.39
CA ILE A 274 -4.30 -13.52 -16.18
C ILE A 274 -3.66 -12.29 -15.50
N GLY A 275 -3.15 -11.35 -16.29
CA GLY A 275 -2.52 -10.14 -15.80
C GLY A 275 -3.48 -8.97 -15.55
N ASP A 276 -4.80 -9.18 -15.68
CA ASP A 276 -5.77 -8.24 -15.16
C ASP A 276 -5.66 -8.15 -13.63
N ALA A 277 -5.65 -6.94 -13.09
CA ALA A 277 -5.41 -6.73 -11.65
C ALA A 277 -6.46 -7.40 -10.76
N ASN A 278 -7.74 -7.36 -11.17
CA ASN A 278 -8.82 -7.99 -10.42
C ASN A 278 -8.66 -9.51 -10.43
N PHE A 279 -8.33 -10.09 -11.60
CA PHE A 279 -8.13 -11.53 -11.72
C PHE A 279 -6.88 -12.00 -10.97
N ALA A 280 -5.76 -11.31 -11.11
CA ALA A 280 -4.50 -11.65 -10.42
C ALA A 280 -4.66 -11.62 -8.89
N LEU A 281 -5.32 -10.59 -8.35
CA LEU A 281 -5.60 -10.49 -6.91
C LEU A 281 -6.68 -11.47 -6.46
N LEU A 282 -7.67 -11.81 -7.30
CA LEU A 282 -8.65 -12.85 -6.99
C LEU A 282 -7.96 -14.22 -6.81
N VAL A 283 -7.04 -14.58 -7.69
CA VAL A 283 -6.24 -15.80 -7.58
C VAL A 283 -5.38 -15.78 -6.32
N ALA A 284 -4.70 -14.67 -6.04
CA ALA A 284 -3.91 -14.50 -4.82
C ALA A 284 -4.76 -14.60 -3.55
N THR A 285 -5.97 -14.03 -3.58
CA THR A 285 -6.94 -14.12 -2.47
C THR A 285 -7.40 -15.56 -2.25
N ALA A 286 -7.73 -16.28 -3.32
CA ALA A 286 -8.11 -17.68 -3.24
C ALA A 286 -6.99 -18.54 -2.63
N ILE A 287 -5.75 -18.30 -3.05
CA ILE A 287 -4.56 -18.95 -2.46
C ILE A 287 -4.43 -18.59 -0.97
N ALA A 288 -4.53 -17.31 -0.63
CA ALA A 288 -4.43 -16.87 0.76
C ALA A 288 -5.49 -17.50 1.67
N LEU A 289 -6.72 -17.66 1.18
CA LEU A 289 -7.82 -18.28 1.93
C LEU A 289 -7.70 -19.80 2.10
N VAL A 290 -7.01 -20.48 1.18
CA VAL A 290 -6.91 -21.95 1.17
C VAL A 290 -5.63 -22.44 1.82
N ILE A 291 -4.52 -21.69 1.67
CA ILE A 291 -3.18 -22.14 2.06
C ILE A 291 -2.72 -21.44 3.35
N LEU A 292 -3.23 -20.26 3.61
CA LEU A 292 -3.00 -19.52 4.84
C LEU A 292 -4.19 -19.61 5.79
#